data_a36901e1fa6d03845c48e11df9441d0e
#
_entry.id   a36901e1fa6d03845c48e11df9441d0e
#
_cell.length_a   1.000
_cell.length_b   1.000
_cell.length_c   1.000
_cell.angle_alpha   90.00
_cell.angle_beta   90.00
_cell.angle_gamma   90.00
#
_symmetry.space_group_name_H-M   'P 1'
#
loop_
_entity.id
_entity.type
_entity.pdbx_description
1 polymer ?
#
loop_
_entity_poly.entity_id
_entity_poly.type
_entity_poly.pdbx_seq_one_letter_code
_entity_poly.pdbx_strand_id
1 'polypeptide(L)'
;MNALTPPHQGCASGSEDELTQRLGALRFVGHGLMRPECVLANAAGDLYTADWRGGVAHIRPDGSQTLYAGRGPDGLELKPNGVALLRDGSFLVTHLGAEDGGVFRVQRDGRVEPWLQRVDGVDLPPSNFVVEDHQGRFWITVSTRLVPRSLGYRRSCNDGFIVRVDARGAAIAADGLGYTNEVAIDPGGDWLYVNETFGRRLSRFALKADGSLGPKQVVTEFGPGTFPDGLAFDVEGQAWVVSIVSNRLIRVAPDGGQTVWLEDADADHLARVEAAFDAGTMGRPELDGIQSHCLRNISSIAFAGPHRRSAVLGCLLGDRLATLDMPVAGLAPTHWNFP
;
A
#
# COMPACT_ATOMS: atom_id res chain seq x y z
N MET A 1 32.81 -18.30 15.11
CA MET A 1 32.88 -17.25 14.08
C MET A 1 31.70 -16.34 14.33
N ASN A 2 31.95 -15.15 14.90
CA ASN A 2 30.89 -14.20 15.24
C ASN A 2 30.44 -13.52 13.94
N ALA A 3 29.17 -13.71 13.57
CA ALA A 3 28.53 -12.93 12.53
C ALA A 3 28.37 -11.50 13.06
N LEU A 4 29.11 -10.56 12.48
CA LEU A 4 28.94 -9.14 12.71
C LEU A 4 27.58 -8.72 12.17
N THR A 5 26.69 -8.30 13.04
CA THR A 5 25.47 -7.58 12.68
C THR A 5 25.89 -6.29 11.98
N PRO A 6 25.40 -5.98 10.77
CA PRO A 6 25.71 -4.70 10.15
C PRO A 6 25.17 -3.55 11.01
N PRO A 7 25.85 -2.42 11.08
CA PRO A 7 25.37 -1.27 11.84
C PRO A 7 24.05 -0.78 11.24
N HIS A 8 23.07 -0.49 12.10
CA HIS A 8 21.86 0.21 11.72
C HIS A 8 22.26 1.52 11.02
N GLN A 9 22.05 1.60 9.72
CA GLN A 9 22.18 2.86 9.00
C GLN A 9 21.10 3.79 9.53
N GLY A 10 21.50 4.87 10.22
CA GLY A 10 20.58 5.87 10.72
C GLY A 10 19.78 6.46 9.58
N CYS A 11 18.45 6.54 9.74
CA CYS A 11 17.58 7.24 8.80
C CYS A 11 17.97 8.72 8.80
N ALA A 12 18.41 9.25 7.67
CA ALA A 12 18.61 10.68 7.51
C ALA A 12 17.22 11.34 7.45
N SER A 13 16.92 12.30 8.30
CA SER A 13 15.74 13.16 8.18
C SER A 13 16.11 14.45 7.45
N GLY A 14 15.19 15.02 6.68
CA GLY A 14 15.26 16.44 6.32
C GLY A 14 15.34 17.29 7.60
N SER A 15 15.84 18.53 7.50
CA SER A 15 15.80 19.42 8.67
C SER A 15 14.34 19.59 9.15
N GLU A 16 14.13 19.89 10.44
CA GLU A 16 12.78 20.17 10.99
C GLU A 16 12.05 21.25 10.18
N ASP A 17 12.79 22.28 9.73
CA ASP A 17 12.25 23.33 8.89
C ASP A 17 11.75 22.81 7.53
N GLU A 18 12.50 21.90 6.89
CA GLU A 18 12.08 21.30 5.62
C GLU A 18 10.84 20.42 5.77
N LEU A 19 10.76 19.60 6.83
CA LEU A 19 9.59 18.77 7.09
C LEU A 19 8.36 19.65 7.37
N THR A 20 8.51 20.70 8.18
CA THR A 20 7.44 21.66 8.47
C THR A 20 6.99 22.39 7.20
N GLN A 21 7.90 22.81 6.34
CA GLN A 21 7.58 23.46 5.07
C GLN A 21 6.80 22.51 4.15
N ARG A 22 7.20 21.25 4.06
CA ARG A 22 6.48 20.26 3.23
C ARG A 22 5.09 19.95 3.77
N LEU A 23 4.92 19.88 5.08
CA LEU A 23 3.60 19.77 5.70
C LEU A 23 2.70 20.96 5.38
N GLY A 24 3.24 22.18 5.46
CA GLY A 24 2.52 23.40 5.11
C GLY A 24 2.17 23.53 3.62
N ALA A 25 2.86 22.78 2.75
CA ALA A 25 2.62 22.77 1.31
C ALA A 25 1.58 21.74 0.86
N LEU A 26 1.06 20.90 1.79
CA LEU A 26 0.04 19.90 1.47
C LEU A 26 -1.24 20.54 0.94
N ARG A 27 -1.78 19.94 -0.08
CA ARG A 27 -3.12 20.23 -0.61
C ARG A 27 -3.98 18.98 -0.47
N PHE A 28 -5.30 19.13 -0.57
CA PHE A 28 -6.22 18.02 -0.43
C PHE A 28 -7.18 17.96 -1.62
N VAL A 29 -7.49 16.74 -2.07
CA VAL A 29 -8.43 16.48 -3.16
C VAL A 29 -9.44 15.43 -2.73
N GLY A 30 -10.65 15.51 -3.31
CA GLY A 30 -11.77 14.67 -2.92
C GLY A 30 -12.44 15.16 -1.63
N HIS A 31 -13.59 14.58 -1.33
CA HIS A 31 -14.37 14.85 -0.13
C HIS A 31 -15.34 13.70 0.16
N GLY A 32 -15.66 13.48 1.42
CA GLY A 32 -16.63 12.47 1.84
C GLY A 32 -16.27 11.05 1.43
N LEU A 33 -14.95 10.78 1.23
CA LEU A 33 -14.45 9.43 0.99
C LEU A 33 -14.50 8.62 2.29
N MET A 34 -14.59 7.32 2.17
CA MET A 34 -14.59 6.44 3.34
C MET A 34 -13.40 5.48 3.27
N ARG A 35 -12.38 5.72 4.10
CA ARG A 35 -11.14 4.94 4.13
C ARG A 35 -10.51 4.83 2.72
N PRO A 36 -10.10 5.95 2.13
CA PRO A 36 -9.47 5.98 0.80
C PRO A 36 -8.03 5.45 0.89
N GLU A 37 -7.88 4.15 1.12
CA GLU A 37 -6.60 3.54 1.45
C GLU A 37 -5.67 3.46 0.24
N CYS A 38 -6.06 2.74 -0.81
CA CYS A 38 -5.29 2.62 -2.04
C CYS A 38 -5.65 3.74 -3.00
N VAL A 39 -4.67 4.37 -3.63
CA VAL A 39 -4.89 5.42 -4.62
C VAL A 39 -4.18 5.11 -5.93
N LEU A 40 -4.85 5.35 -7.05
CA LEU A 40 -4.31 5.24 -8.40
C LEU A 40 -4.45 6.57 -9.13
N ALA A 41 -3.55 6.83 -10.07
CA ALA A 41 -3.61 7.98 -10.97
C ALA A 41 -3.36 7.54 -12.42
N ASN A 42 -4.00 8.20 -13.39
CA ASN A 42 -3.78 7.97 -14.80
C ASN A 42 -3.32 9.21 -15.55
N ALA A 43 -3.00 9.07 -16.84
CA ALA A 43 -2.52 10.14 -17.70
C ALA A 43 -3.58 11.22 -17.97
N ALA A 44 -4.86 10.91 -17.87
CA ALA A 44 -5.97 11.86 -18.02
C ALA A 44 -6.10 12.77 -16.79
N GLY A 45 -5.38 12.47 -15.70
CA GLY A 45 -5.44 13.22 -14.44
C GLY A 45 -6.53 12.72 -13.51
N ASP A 46 -7.16 11.61 -13.83
CA ASP A 46 -8.13 10.95 -12.94
C ASP A 46 -7.42 10.31 -11.76
N LEU A 47 -8.06 10.36 -10.61
CA LEU A 47 -7.67 9.62 -9.41
C LEU A 47 -8.76 8.61 -9.07
N TYR A 48 -8.33 7.42 -8.70
CA TYR A 48 -9.22 6.36 -8.22
C TYR A 48 -8.74 5.91 -6.84
N THR A 49 -9.67 5.66 -5.94
CA THR A 49 -9.33 5.21 -4.59
C THR A 49 -10.35 4.20 -4.08
N ALA A 50 -9.87 3.27 -3.25
CA ALA A 50 -10.76 2.39 -2.50
C ALA A 50 -11.74 3.21 -1.67
N ASP A 51 -12.98 2.74 -1.57
CA ASP A 51 -13.99 3.39 -0.73
C ASP A 51 -14.86 2.33 -0.01
N TRP A 52 -14.88 2.39 1.31
CA TRP A 52 -15.58 1.41 2.14
C TRP A 52 -17.12 1.47 2.04
N ARG A 53 -17.67 2.34 1.21
CA ARG A 53 -19.05 2.26 0.76
C ARG A 53 -19.29 1.14 -0.27
N GLY A 54 -18.26 0.32 -0.54
CA GLY A 54 -18.38 -0.92 -1.30
C GLY A 54 -17.82 -0.88 -2.71
N GLY A 55 -16.83 -0.01 -3.00
CA GLY A 55 -16.27 0.07 -4.34
C GLY A 55 -15.10 1.02 -4.51
N VAL A 56 -15.10 1.76 -5.62
CA VAL A 56 -14.02 2.65 -6.03
C VAL A 56 -14.58 4.06 -6.24
N ALA A 57 -14.03 5.04 -5.55
CA ALA A 57 -14.31 6.45 -5.81
C ALA A 57 -13.38 6.95 -6.93
N HIS A 58 -13.95 7.62 -7.91
CA HIS A 58 -13.30 8.28 -9.02
C HIS A 58 -13.38 9.79 -8.81
N ILE A 59 -12.25 10.46 -8.76
CA ILE A 59 -12.12 11.92 -8.65
C ILE A 59 -11.51 12.42 -9.94
N ARG A 60 -12.23 13.30 -10.66
CA ARG A 60 -11.79 13.85 -11.94
C ARG A 60 -10.97 15.13 -11.74
N PRO A 61 -10.23 15.58 -12.78
CA PRO A 61 -9.45 16.82 -12.71
C PRO A 61 -10.26 18.07 -12.36
N ASP A 62 -11.54 18.10 -12.70
CA ASP A 62 -12.46 19.20 -12.36
C ASP A 62 -13.00 19.12 -10.92
N GLY A 63 -12.60 18.10 -10.15
CA GLY A 63 -13.03 17.85 -8.78
C GLY A 63 -14.35 17.09 -8.68
N SER A 64 -15.02 16.77 -9.78
CA SER A 64 -16.23 15.97 -9.74
C SER A 64 -15.92 14.52 -9.31
N GLN A 65 -16.84 13.90 -8.57
CA GLN A 65 -16.66 12.58 -8.02
C GLN A 65 -17.78 11.62 -8.43
N THR A 66 -17.40 10.36 -8.65
CA THR A 66 -18.35 9.26 -8.87
C THR A 66 -17.92 8.06 -8.02
N LEU A 67 -18.86 7.44 -7.34
CA LEU A 67 -18.60 6.17 -6.64
C LEU A 67 -19.14 5.01 -7.50
N TYR A 68 -18.25 4.12 -7.91
CA TYR A 68 -18.57 2.84 -8.53
C TYR A 68 -18.64 1.78 -7.44
N ALA A 69 -19.82 1.48 -6.95
CA ALA A 69 -20.01 0.56 -5.84
C ALA A 69 -21.21 -0.33 -6.05
N GLY A 70 -21.18 -1.49 -5.43
CA GLY A 70 -22.27 -2.46 -5.45
C GLY A 70 -22.12 -3.49 -4.33
N ARG A 71 -22.99 -4.48 -4.37
CA ARG A 71 -22.91 -5.62 -3.46
C ARG A 71 -22.39 -6.83 -4.23
N GLY A 72 -21.53 -7.60 -3.59
CA GLY A 72 -21.09 -8.90 -4.07
C GLY A 72 -22.18 -9.95 -4.00
N PRO A 73 -21.89 -11.21 -4.32
CA PRO A 73 -22.81 -12.33 -4.19
C PRO A 73 -23.42 -12.38 -2.79
N ASP A 74 -24.67 -12.87 -2.71
CA ASP A 74 -25.41 -13.01 -1.46
C ASP A 74 -25.54 -11.73 -0.63
N GLY A 75 -25.37 -10.56 -1.29
CA GLY A 75 -25.48 -9.25 -0.64
C GLY A 75 -24.21 -8.83 0.11
N LEU A 76 -23.07 -9.46 -0.13
CA LEU A 76 -21.79 -9.13 0.48
C LEU A 76 -21.47 -7.64 0.36
N GLU A 77 -21.26 -6.98 1.46
CA GLU A 77 -20.76 -5.60 1.52
C GLU A 77 -19.23 -5.60 1.44
N LEU A 78 -18.70 -5.20 0.28
CA LEU A 78 -17.26 -5.12 0.13
C LEU A 78 -16.64 -4.11 1.10
N LYS A 79 -15.45 -4.44 1.56
CA LYS A 79 -14.52 -3.54 2.27
C LYS A 79 -13.27 -3.38 1.41
N PRO A 80 -13.34 -2.50 0.40
CA PRO A 80 -12.24 -2.31 -0.54
C PRO A 80 -10.96 -1.85 0.15
N ASN A 81 -9.82 -2.44 -0.23
CA ASN A 81 -8.50 -2.06 0.25
C ASN A 81 -7.57 -1.74 -0.92
N GLY A 82 -6.99 -2.72 -1.57
CA GLY A 82 -6.23 -2.54 -2.80
C GLY A 82 -7.15 -2.44 -4.03
N VAL A 83 -6.74 -1.62 -4.99
CA VAL A 83 -7.45 -1.42 -6.26
C VAL A 83 -6.48 -1.54 -7.42
N ALA A 84 -6.87 -2.24 -8.49
CA ALA A 84 -6.20 -2.19 -9.78
C ALA A 84 -7.19 -1.75 -10.86
N LEU A 85 -6.85 -0.72 -11.64
CA LEU A 85 -7.62 -0.29 -12.81
C LEU A 85 -7.28 -1.21 -13.98
N LEU A 86 -8.30 -1.75 -14.63
CA LEU A 86 -8.15 -2.63 -15.78
C LEU A 86 -8.29 -1.86 -17.11
N ARG A 87 -7.76 -2.44 -18.17
CA ARG A 87 -7.75 -1.86 -19.51
C ARG A 87 -9.16 -1.58 -20.08
N ASP A 88 -10.16 -2.31 -19.64
CA ASP A 88 -11.57 -2.11 -20.02
C ASP A 88 -12.31 -1.07 -19.14
N GLY A 89 -11.59 -0.43 -18.23
CA GLY A 89 -12.11 0.57 -17.32
C GLY A 89 -12.80 0.02 -16.07
N SER A 90 -12.89 -1.31 -15.90
CA SER A 90 -13.33 -1.92 -14.64
C SER A 90 -12.19 -1.99 -13.63
N PHE A 91 -12.48 -2.44 -12.42
CA PHE A 91 -11.52 -2.50 -11.33
C PHE A 91 -11.43 -3.91 -10.75
N LEU A 92 -10.24 -4.35 -10.38
CA LEU A 92 -10.08 -5.39 -9.37
C LEU A 92 -9.91 -4.74 -8.00
N VAL A 93 -10.62 -5.28 -7.03
CA VAL A 93 -10.66 -4.76 -5.67
C VAL A 93 -10.42 -5.90 -4.69
N THR A 94 -9.46 -5.75 -3.80
CA THR A 94 -9.28 -6.70 -2.70
C THR A 94 -10.32 -6.44 -1.62
N HIS A 95 -10.88 -7.51 -1.08
CA HIS A 95 -11.81 -7.44 0.03
C HIS A 95 -11.08 -7.66 1.36
N LEU A 96 -11.19 -6.68 2.24
CA LEU A 96 -10.62 -6.70 3.59
C LEU A 96 -11.75 -6.91 4.60
N GLY A 97 -12.45 -8.04 4.49
CA GLY A 97 -13.52 -8.43 5.42
C GLY A 97 -13.02 -8.70 6.84
N ALA A 98 -13.91 -9.06 7.72
CA ALA A 98 -13.55 -9.40 9.09
C ALA A 98 -12.82 -10.75 9.15
N GLU A 99 -13.30 -11.73 8.39
CA GLU A 99 -12.80 -13.11 8.34
C GLU A 99 -12.58 -13.58 6.90
N ASP A 100 -13.34 -13.04 5.95
CA ASP A 100 -13.34 -13.36 4.53
C ASP A 100 -12.52 -12.35 3.71
N GLY A 101 -12.04 -12.80 2.55
CA GLY A 101 -11.21 -12.00 1.67
C GLY A 101 -11.49 -12.27 0.19
N GLY A 102 -10.43 -12.26 -0.59
CA GLY A 102 -10.48 -12.46 -2.02
C GLY A 102 -10.44 -11.17 -2.83
N VAL A 103 -10.52 -11.31 -4.12
CA VAL A 103 -10.51 -10.23 -5.10
C VAL A 103 -11.81 -10.27 -5.89
N PHE A 104 -12.41 -9.10 -6.06
CA PHE A 104 -13.65 -8.91 -6.79
C PHE A 104 -13.43 -7.98 -7.97
N ARG A 105 -14.19 -8.18 -9.04
CA ARG A 105 -14.27 -7.23 -10.14
C ARG A 105 -15.43 -6.29 -9.92
N VAL A 106 -15.18 -4.99 -9.95
CA VAL A 106 -16.18 -3.94 -9.85
C VAL A 106 -16.30 -3.25 -11.20
N GLN A 107 -17.49 -3.28 -11.77
CA GLN A 107 -17.81 -2.61 -13.04
C GLN A 107 -18.24 -1.16 -12.77
N ARG A 108 -18.13 -0.29 -13.80
CA ARG A 108 -18.58 1.12 -13.69
C ARG A 108 -20.11 1.27 -13.57
N ASP A 109 -20.88 0.26 -13.87
CA ASP A 109 -22.34 0.19 -13.64
C ASP A 109 -22.70 -0.28 -12.22
N GLY A 110 -21.71 -0.57 -11.37
CA GLY A 110 -21.89 -1.05 -10.01
C GLY A 110 -22.02 -2.57 -9.87
N ARG A 111 -21.94 -3.33 -10.95
CA ARG A 111 -21.92 -4.79 -10.87
C ARG A 111 -20.64 -5.28 -10.21
N VAL A 112 -20.79 -6.22 -9.28
CA VAL A 112 -19.66 -6.82 -8.51
C VAL A 112 -19.67 -8.32 -8.73
N GLU A 113 -18.52 -8.86 -9.14
CA GLU A 113 -18.33 -10.28 -9.45
C GLU A 113 -17.09 -10.82 -8.73
N PRO A 114 -17.12 -12.05 -8.18
CA PRO A 114 -15.91 -12.71 -7.69
C PRO A 114 -14.90 -12.88 -8.83
N TRP A 115 -13.63 -12.56 -8.55
CA TRP A 115 -12.55 -12.77 -9.52
C TRP A 115 -11.55 -13.82 -9.03
N LEU A 116 -11.11 -13.73 -7.77
CA LEU A 116 -10.26 -14.73 -7.13
C LEU A 116 -10.67 -14.89 -5.67
N GLN A 117 -11.16 -16.08 -5.32
CA GLN A 117 -11.64 -16.37 -3.97
C GLN A 117 -10.79 -17.43 -3.26
N ARG A 118 -10.06 -18.24 -4.03
CA ARG A 118 -9.30 -19.39 -3.53
C ARG A 118 -7.96 -19.53 -4.24
N VAL A 119 -6.97 -20.01 -3.51
CA VAL A 119 -5.66 -20.41 -4.05
C VAL A 119 -5.30 -21.76 -3.44
N ASP A 120 -4.85 -22.70 -4.29
CA ASP A 120 -4.49 -24.07 -3.88
C ASP A 120 -5.62 -24.78 -3.10
N GLY A 121 -6.89 -24.47 -3.45
CA GLY A 121 -8.06 -25.07 -2.79
C GLY A 121 -8.44 -24.46 -1.45
N VAL A 122 -7.71 -23.43 -0.96
CA VAL A 122 -7.97 -22.73 0.31
C VAL A 122 -8.58 -21.37 0.04
N ASP A 123 -9.62 -21.01 0.78
CA ASP A 123 -10.24 -19.69 0.68
C ASP A 123 -9.25 -18.61 1.11
N LEU A 124 -9.25 -17.48 0.38
CA LEU A 124 -8.40 -16.35 0.71
C LEU A 124 -8.93 -15.64 1.96
N PRO A 125 -8.08 -15.44 2.98
CA PRO A 125 -8.42 -14.59 4.11
C PRO A 125 -8.46 -13.12 3.68
N PRO A 126 -8.78 -12.16 4.58
CA PRO A 126 -8.82 -10.74 4.27
C PRO A 126 -7.62 -10.31 3.43
N SER A 127 -7.88 -9.92 2.17
CA SER A 127 -6.86 -9.66 1.15
C SER A 127 -6.53 -8.17 1.12
N ASN A 128 -5.23 -7.84 1.04
CA ASN A 128 -4.76 -6.47 1.23
C ASN A 128 -4.63 -5.68 -0.07
N PHE A 129 -3.82 -6.13 -1.02
CA PHE A 129 -3.44 -5.32 -2.18
C PHE A 129 -3.50 -6.13 -3.48
N VAL A 130 -3.69 -5.44 -4.61
CA VAL A 130 -3.65 -6.02 -5.95
C VAL A 130 -3.02 -5.06 -6.95
N VAL A 131 -2.12 -5.54 -7.78
CA VAL A 131 -1.50 -4.77 -8.85
C VAL A 131 -1.26 -5.65 -10.09
N GLU A 132 -1.43 -5.05 -11.28
CA GLU A 132 -1.06 -5.67 -12.57
C GLU A 132 0.34 -5.23 -12.96
N ASP A 133 1.20 -6.18 -13.39
CA ASP A 133 2.49 -5.88 -13.96
C ASP A 133 2.44 -5.69 -15.48
N HIS A 134 3.54 -5.23 -16.06
CA HIS A 134 3.65 -4.97 -17.51
C HIS A 134 3.56 -6.24 -18.40
N GLN A 135 3.58 -7.44 -17.79
CA GLN A 135 3.37 -8.72 -18.49
C GLN A 135 1.94 -9.25 -18.32
N GLY A 136 1.04 -8.46 -17.71
CA GLY A 136 -0.36 -8.83 -17.48
C GLY A 136 -0.53 -9.86 -16.36
N ARG A 137 0.46 -9.99 -15.46
CA ARG A 137 0.32 -10.82 -14.26
C ARG A 137 -0.22 -9.95 -13.13
N PHE A 138 -1.06 -10.53 -12.29
CA PHE A 138 -1.55 -9.88 -11.09
C PHE A 138 -0.82 -10.41 -9.86
N TRP A 139 -0.46 -9.49 -8.99
CA TRP A 139 0.16 -9.75 -7.70
C TRP A 139 -0.80 -9.31 -6.61
N ILE A 140 -1.21 -10.27 -5.78
CA ILE A 140 -2.14 -10.04 -4.68
C ILE A 140 -1.41 -10.31 -3.36
N THR A 141 -1.60 -9.46 -2.37
CA THR A 141 -1.02 -9.67 -1.05
C THR A 141 -2.08 -10.01 -0.03
N VAL A 142 -1.70 -10.90 0.88
CA VAL A 142 -2.47 -11.25 2.07
C VAL A 142 -1.58 -10.99 3.28
N SER A 143 -2.04 -10.11 4.17
CA SER A 143 -1.20 -9.64 5.27
C SER A 143 -0.84 -10.73 6.27
N THR A 144 -1.80 -11.58 6.59
CA THR A 144 -1.66 -12.69 7.55
C THR A 144 -2.76 -13.71 7.33
N ARG A 145 -2.52 -14.95 7.75
CA ARG A 145 -3.54 -16.00 7.82
C ARG A 145 -4.35 -15.96 9.12
N LEU A 146 -3.95 -15.14 10.08
CA LEU A 146 -4.62 -15.02 11.37
C LEU A 146 -5.98 -14.31 11.21
N VAL A 147 -6.98 -14.86 11.89
CA VAL A 147 -8.34 -14.31 11.96
C VAL A 147 -8.73 -14.20 13.44
N PRO A 148 -9.07 -12.99 13.91
CA PRO A 148 -9.01 -11.71 13.23
C PRO A 148 -7.56 -11.27 12.93
N ARG A 149 -7.37 -10.55 11.83
CA ARG A 149 -6.05 -10.13 11.34
C ARG A 149 -5.24 -9.27 12.32
N SER A 150 -5.90 -8.65 13.30
CA SER A 150 -5.25 -7.88 14.36
C SER A 150 -4.34 -8.74 15.26
N LEU A 151 -4.53 -10.05 15.27
CA LEU A 151 -3.60 -10.97 15.92
C LEU A 151 -2.21 -10.95 15.29
N GLY A 152 -2.08 -10.46 14.06
CA GLY A 152 -0.82 -10.28 13.35
C GLY A 152 -0.10 -8.96 13.63
N TYR A 153 -0.64 -8.04 14.44
CA TYR A 153 -0.03 -6.73 14.74
C TYR A 153 1.15 -6.86 15.71
N ARG A 154 2.11 -7.69 15.33
CA ARG A 154 3.27 -8.02 16.18
C ARG A 154 4.48 -8.40 15.33
N ARG A 155 5.68 -8.21 15.88
CA ARG A 155 6.95 -8.52 15.23
C ARG A 155 7.09 -10.00 14.83
N SER A 156 6.46 -10.91 15.59
CA SER A 156 6.50 -12.35 15.32
C SER A 156 5.56 -12.81 14.21
N CYS A 157 4.72 -11.93 13.64
CA CYS A 157 3.91 -12.26 12.48
C CYS A 157 4.82 -12.52 11.27
N ASN A 158 4.69 -13.70 10.69
CA ASN A 158 5.50 -14.16 9.55
C ASN A 158 4.73 -15.16 8.68
N ASP A 159 3.43 -14.98 8.55
CA ASP A 159 2.53 -15.86 7.80
C ASP A 159 1.81 -15.16 6.64
N GLY A 160 2.20 -13.92 6.36
CA GLY A 160 1.76 -13.18 5.19
C GLY A 160 2.33 -13.77 3.90
N PHE A 161 1.65 -13.60 2.78
CA PHE A 161 2.05 -14.19 1.51
C PHE A 161 1.65 -13.33 0.31
N ILE A 162 2.25 -13.66 -0.85
CA ILE A 162 1.98 -13.05 -2.15
C ILE A 162 1.44 -14.12 -3.09
N VAL A 163 0.32 -13.85 -3.74
CA VAL A 163 -0.27 -14.67 -4.79
C VAL A 163 0.06 -14.04 -6.14
N ARG A 164 0.53 -14.86 -7.08
CA ARG A 164 0.61 -14.51 -8.50
C ARG A 164 -0.56 -15.14 -9.23
N VAL A 165 -1.20 -14.35 -10.11
CA VAL A 165 -2.21 -14.83 -11.06
C VAL A 165 -1.74 -14.52 -12.47
N ASP A 166 -1.67 -15.53 -13.32
CA ASP A 166 -1.32 -15.43 -14.74
C ASP A 166 -2.10 -16.44 -15.57
N ALA A 167 -1.75 -16.63 -16.85
CA ALA A 167 -2.41 -17.58 -17.74
C ALA A 167 -2.37 -19.04 -17.25
N ARG A 168 -1.46 -19.38 -16.31
CA ARG A 168 -1.37 -20.72 -15.69
C ARG A 168 -2.29 -20.88 -14.48
N GLY A 169 -2.96 -19.80 -14.05
CA GLY A 169 -3.81 -19.76 -12.86
C GLY A 169 -3.16 -19.02 -11.69
N ALA A 170 -3.76 -19.16 -10.52
CA ALA A 170 -3.30 -18.56 -9.27
C ALA A 170 -2.40 -19.51 -8.49
N ALA A 171 -1.32 -18.98 -7.91
CA ALA A 171 -0.41 -19.73 -7.05
C ALA A 171 0.25 -18.82 -6.01
N ILE A 172 0.56 -19.34 -4.83
CA ILE A 172 1.37 -18.64 -3.84
C ILE A 172 2.81 -18.53 -4.40
N ALA A 173 3.27 -17.30 -4.61
CA ALA A 173 4.59 -17.00 -5.16
C ALA A 173 5.66 -16.76 -4.09
N ALA A 174 5.26 -16.21 -2.94
CA ALA A 174 6.11 -16.00 -1.76
C ALA A 174 5.30 -16.13 -0.49
N ASP A 175 5.93 -16.60 0.58
CA ASP A 175 5.32 -16.89 1.88
C ASP A 175 6.27 -16.49 3.02
N GLY A 176 5.79 -16.51 4.25
CA GLY A 176 6.63 -16.22 5.42
C GLY A 176 6.95 -14.73 5.57
N LEU A 177 6.02 -13.83 5.24
CA LEU A 177 6.21 -12.38 5.28
C LEU A 177 5.62 -11.77 6.55
N GLY A 178 6.28 -10.73 7.06
CA GLY A 178 5.95 -10.06 8.32
C GLY A 178 4.77 -9.08 8.21
N TYR A 179 3.57 -9.58 7.91
CA TYR A 179 2.37 -8.80 7.64
C TYR A 179 2.48 -8.06 6.29
N THR A 180 2.26 -8.81 5.22
CA THR A 180 2.43 -8.35 3.83
C THR A 180 1.49 -7.19 3.51
N ASN A 181 2.02 -6.13 2.93
CA ASN A 181 1.25 -4.98 2.47
C ASN A 181 1.46 -4.73 0.97
N GLU A 182 1.65 -3.49 0.52
CA GLU A 182 1.78 -3.21 -0.91
C GLU A 182 3.04 -3.81 -1.53
N VAL A 183 2.94 -4.17 -2.79
CA VAL A 183 4.03 -4.63 -3.65
C VAL A 183 4.18 -3.71 -4.84
N ALA A 184 5.42 -3.55 -5.30
CA ALA A 184 5.72 -2.82 -6.53
C ALA A 184 6.90 -3.48 -7.26
N ILE A 185 6.91 -3.37 -8.59
CA ILE A 185 8.03 -3.83 -9.40
C ILE A 185 8.94 -2.63 -9.67
N ASP A 186 10.23 -2.84 -9.54
CA ASP A 186 11.24 -1.81 -9.80
C ASP A 186 11.25 -1.36 -11.27
N PRO A 187 11.83 -0.19 -11.59
CA PRO A 187 11.85 0.31 -12.97
C PRO A 187 12.53 -0.60 -13.98
N GLY A 188 13.45 -1.45 -13.53
CA GLY A 188 14.12 -2.44 -14.37
C GLY A 188 13.24 -3.65 -14.71
N GLY A 189 12.21 -3.90 -13.92
CA GLY A 189 11.39 -5.10 -14.04
C GLY A 189 12.04 -6.36 -13.48
N ASP A 190 13.15 -6.23 -12.76
CA ASP A 190 13.97 -7.33 -12.27
C ASP A 190 13.62 -7.76 -10.86
N TRP A 191 12.93 -6.90 -10.10
CA TRP A 191 12.63 -7.12 -8.69
C TRP A 191 11.18 -6.78 -8.35
N LEU A 192 10.54 -7.68 -7.60
CA LEU A 192 9.31 -7.42 -6.88
C LEU A 192 9.66 -7.01 -5.44
N TYR A 193 9.31 -5.79 -5.06
CA TYR A 193 9.46 -5.28 -3.71
C TYR A 193 8.16 -5.43 -2.93
N VAL A 194 8.27 -5.56 -1.60
CA VAL A 194 7.13 -5.70 -0.69
C VAL A 194 7.40 -5.02 0.63
N ASN A 195 6.40 -4.29 1.13
CA ASN A 195 6.37 -3.79 2.49
C ASN A 195 5.87 -4.89 3.44
N GLU A 196 6.62 -5.13 4.50
CA GLU A 196 6.24 -6.01 5.61
C GLU A 196 5.95 -5.13 6.84
N THR A 197 4.68 -4.77 7.07
CA THR A 197 4.25 -3.72 8.01
C THR A 197 4.74 -3.97 9.43
N PHE A 198 4.40 -5.12 10.01
CA PHE A 198 4.82 -5.44 11.38
C PHE A 198 6.16 -6.17 11.43
N GLY A 199 6.68 -6.61 10.29
CA GLY A 199 8.09 -6.95 10.11
C GLY A 199 9.00 -5.72 10.06
N ARG A 200 8.43 -4.52 9.87
CA ARG A 200 9.12 -3.23 9.77
C ARG A 200 10.27 -3.24 8.78
N ARG A 201 10.03 -3.73 7.58
CA ARG A 201 11.07 -3.81 6.56
C ARG A 201 10.52 -3.70 5.16
N LEU A 202 11.36 -3.24 4.26
CA LEU A 202 11.18 -3.36 2.83
C LEU A 202 12.01 -4.57 2.38
N SER A 203 11.34 -5.54 1.78
CA SER A 203 11.97 -6.74 1.21
C SER A 203 11.80 -6.76 -0.31
N ARG A 204 12.60 -7.57 -1.00
CA ARG A 204 12.48 -7.80 -2.45
C ARG A 204 12.77 -9.23 -2.83
N PHE A 205 12.28 -9.60 -4.01
CA PHE A 205 12.50 -10.89 -4.65
C PHE A 205 12.95 -10.67 -6.07
N ALA A 206 13.99 -11.38 -6.53
CA ALA A 206 14.31 -11.37 -7.96
C ALA A 206 13.12 -11.93 -8.77
N LEU A 207 12.62 -11.15 -9.70
CA LEU A 207 11.46 -11.48 -10.53
C LEU A 207 11.95 -12.08 -11.85
N LYS A 208 11.70 -13.36 -12.07
CA LYS A 208 12.10 -14.04 -13.29
C LYS A 208 11.07 -13.84 -14.41
N ALA A 209 11.49 -14.03 -15.64
CA ALA A 209 10.63 -13.87 -16.81
C ALA A 209 9.36 -14.76 -16.76
N ASP A 210 9.47 -15.96 -16.18
CA ASP A 210 8.33 -16.85 -15.97
C ASP A 210 7.41 -16.46 -14.80
N GLY A 211 7.71 -15.35 -14.10
CA GLY A 211 6.96 -14.87 -12.94
C GLY A 211 7.28 -15.61 -11.64
N SER A 212 8.27 -16.50 -11.63
CA SER A 212 8.74 -17.08 -10.37
C SER A 212 9.61 -16.07 -9.61
N LEU A 213 9.58 -16.15 -8.28
CA LEU A 213 10.35 -15.29 -7.41
C LEU A 213 11.58 -16.02 -6.88
N GLY A 214 12.70 -15.31 -6.79
CA GLY A 214 13.92 -15.78 -6.14
C GLY A 214 13.80 -15.76 -4.60
N PRO A 215 14.90 -16.03 -3.88
CA PRO A 215 14.92 -15.90 -2.43
C PRO A 215 14.63 -14.46 -1.96
N LYS A 216 13.97 -14.34 -0.81
CA LYS A 216 13.73 -13.05 -0.15
C LYS A 216 15.05 -12.38 0.22
N GLN A 217 15.18 -11.10 -0.08
CA GLN A 217 16.24 -10.21 0.35
C GLN A 217 15.63 -9.03 1.09
N VAL A 218 16.14 -8.72 2.28
CA VAL A 218 15.79 -7.49 3.00
C VAL A 218 16.59 -6.35 2.38
N VAL A 219 15.89 -5.32 1.90
CA VAL A 219 16.51 -4.10 1.37
C VAL A 219 16.89 -3.18 2.52
N THR A 220 15.97 -2.97 3.45
CA THR A 220 16.19 -2.15 4.63
C THR A 220 15.21 -2.53 5.74
N GLU A 221 15.63 -2.32 6.99
CA GLU A 221 14.77 -2.39 8.17
C GLU A 221 14.48 -0.97 8.66
N PHE A 222 13.23 -0.74 9.06
CA PHE A 222 12.79 0.56 9.57
C PHE A 222 12.86 0.63 11.08
N GLY A 223 13.25 1.79 11.58
CA GLY A 223 13.31 2.10 13.00
C GLY A 223 11.95 2.34 13.66
N PRO A 224 11.96 2.74 14.92
CA PRO A 224 10.75 3.04 15.68
C PRO A 224 9.83 4.05 15.00
N GLY A 225 8.52 3.88 15.19
CA GLY A 225 7.47 4.70 14.59
C GLY A 225 7.16 4.37 13.15
N THR A 226 7.93 3.52 12.47
CA THR A 226 7.70 3.19 11.06
C THR A 226 7.04 1.83 10.91
N PHE A 227 5.86 1.85 10.31
CA PHE A 227 5.07 0.69 9.93
C PHE A 227 4.76 0.81 8.43
N PRO A 228 5.62 0.25 7.54
CA PRO A 228 5.52 0.46 6.10
C PRO A 228 4.23 -0.12 5.54
N ASP A 229 3.56 0.64 4.67
CA ASP A 229 2.26 0.31 4.09
C ASP A 229 2.31 0.48 2.56
N GLY A 230 2.13 1.69 2.03
CA GLY A 230 2.16 2.03 0.62
C GLY A 230 3.55 2.03 0.00
N LEU A 231 3.65 1.70 -1.30
CA LEU A 231 4.90 1.53 -2.01
C LEU A 231 4.80 1.98 -3.48
N ALA A 232 5.64 2.91 -3.89
CA ALA A 232 5.80 3.29 -5.29
C ALA A 232 7.28 3.51 -5.63
N PHE A 233 7.61 3.51 -6.93
CA PHE A 233 8.95 3.86 -7.41
C PHE A 233 8.95 5.20 -8.13
N ASP A 234 10.09 5.91 -8.07
CA ASP A 234 10.40 7.01 -8.97
C ASP A 234 11.23 6.53 -10.18
N VAL A 235 11.41 7.43 -11.14
CA VAL A 235 12.18 7.13 -12.37
C VAL A 235 13.69 7.00 -12.13
N GLU A 236 14.18 7.38 -10.95
CA GLU A 236 15.58 7.23 -10.53
C GLU A 236 15.82 5.89 -9.81
N GLY A 237 14.78 5.06 -9.65
CA GLY A 237 14.86 3.75 -9.00
C GLY A 237 14.80 3.78 -7.48
N GLN A 238 14.41 4.92 -6.88
CA GLN A 238 14.19 4.99 -5.44
C GLN A 238 12.80 4.47 -5.10
N ALA A 239 12.67 3.73 -4.03
CA ALA A 239 11.38 3.35 -3.48
C ALA A 239 10.84 4.45 -2.55
N TRP A 240 9.57 4.77 -2.68
CA TRP A 240 8.84 5.67 -1.81
C TRP A 240 7.88 4.85 -0.95
N VAL A 241 8.15 4.84 0.34
CA VAL A 241 7.41 4.04 1.33
C VAL A 241 6.59 4.97 2.21
N VAL A 242 5.31 4.68 2.30
CA VAL A 242 4.40 5.35 3.23
C VAL A 242 4.33 4.56 4.52
N SER A 243 4.34 5.23 5.66
CA SER A 243 4.19 4.60 6.97
C SER A 243 2.90 5.05 7.63
N ILE A 244 2.06 4.10 8.00
CA ILE A 244 0.95 4.35 8.93
C ILE A 244 1.48 4.72 10.31
N VAL A 245 0.59 5.23 11.17
CA VAL A 245 0.86 5.70 12.55
C VAL A 245 1.67 7.00 12.57
N SER A 246 2.88 7.00 12.02
CA SER A 246 3.76 8.19 12.00
C SER A 246 3.48 9.15 10.85
N ASN A 247 2.62 8.78 9.90
CA ASN A 247 2.40 9.55 8.67
C ASN A 247 3.71 9.96 7.98
N ARG A 248 4.66 9.03 7.90
CA ARG A 248 5.93 9.25 7.20
C ARG A 248 5.82 8.91 5.73
N LEU A 249 6.39 9.76 4.89
CA LEU A 249 6.81 9.41 3.53
C LEU A 249 8.33 9.28 3.53
N ILE A 250 8.82 8.11 3.18
CA ILE A 250 10.24 7.75 3.28
C ILE A 250 10.75 7.40 1.89
N ARG A 251 11.84 8.04 1.47
CA ARG A 251 12.59 7.66 0.27
C ARG A 251 13.64 6.63 0.65
N VAL A 252 13.63 5.49 -0.04
CA VAL A 252 14.58 4.40 0.19
C VAL A 252 15.41 4.19 -1.07
N ALA A 253 16.71 4.34 -0.94
CA ALA A 253 17.67 4.12 -2.02
C ALA A 253 17.85 2.61 -2.31
N PRO A 254 18.33 2.23 -3.51
CA PRO A 254 18.55 0.82 -3.87
C PRO A 254 19.51 0.07 -2.94
N ASP A 255 20.41 0.78 -2.26
CA ASP A 255 21.34 0.27 -1.25
C ASP A 255 20.73 0.17 0.16
N GLY A 256 19.47 0.58 0.34
CA GLY A 256 18.74 0.57 1.60
C GLY A 256 18.85 1.85 2.43
N GLY A 257 19.57 2.87 1.95
CA GLY A 257 19.63 4.19 2.60
C GLY A 257 18.25 4.85 2.67
N GLN A 258 17.89 5.38 3.84
CA GLN A 258 16.57 5.95 4.12
C GLN A 258 16.64 7.46 4.31
N THR A 259 15.66 8.18 3.77
CA THR A 259 15.46 9.61 4.04
C THR A 259 13.99 9.87 4.31
N VAL A 260 13.66 10.39 5.49
CA VAL A 260 12.30 10.87 5.79
C VAL A 260 12.05 12.16 5.00
N TRP A 261 11.06 12.09 4.11
CA TRP A 261 10.67 13.21 3.24
C TRP A 261 9.54 14.04 3.84
N LEU A 262 8.62 13.41 4.53
CA LEU A 262 7.46 14.01 5.19
C LEU A 262 7.17 13.25 6.48
N GLU A 263 6.76 13.96 7.52
CA GLU A 263 6.30 13.36 8.77
C GLU A 263 5.25 14.25 9.42
N ASP A 264 4.16 13.65 9.91
CA ASP A 264 3.10 14.31 10.69
C ASP A 264 2.71 13.40 11.86
N ALA A 265 3.60 13.32 12.84
CA ALA A 265 3.46 12.40 13.96
C ALA A 265 3.45 13.15 15.30
N ASP A 266 2.71 12.62 16.27
CA ASP A 266 2.77 12.99 17.67
C ASP A 266 3.74 12.05 18.40
N ALA A 267 4.74 12.62 19.08
CA ALA A 267 5.79 11.85 19.74
C ALA A 267 5.26 10.98 20.90
N ASP A 268 4.29 11.47 21.66
CA ASP A 268 3.71 10.74 22.78
C ASP A 268 2.83 9.58 22.28
N HIS A 269 2.11 9.80 21.17
CA HIS A 269 1.38 8.71 20.52
C HIS A 269 2.35 7.63 19.99
N LEU A 270 3.41 8.02 19.31
CA LEU A 270 4.42 7.06 18.82
C LEU A 270 5.05 6.25 19.97
N ALA A 271 5.37 6.89 21.09
CA ALA A 271 5.93 6.19 22.25
C ALA A 271 4.94 5.15 22.81
N ARG A 272 3.65 5.48 22.88
CA ARG A 272 2.61 4.51 23.31
C ARG A 272 2.48 3.34 22.34
N VAL A 273 2.48 3.62 21.02
CA VAL A 273 2.42 2.58 19.99
C VAL A 273 3.63 1.65 20.05
N GLU A 274 4.84 2.22 20.20
CA GLU A 274 6.05 1.41 20.34
C GLU A 274 5.99 0.50 21.57
N ALA A 275 5.57 1.03 22.71
CA ALA A 275 5.42 0.24 23.94
C ALA A 275 4.43 -0.92 23.75
N ALA A 276 3.29 -0.65 23.12
CA ALA A 276 2.29 -1.68 22.83
C ALA A 276 2.79 -2.72 21.81
N PHE A 277 3.53 -2.28 20.79
CA PHE A 277 4.12 -3.16 19.79
C PHE A 277 5.18 -4.09 20.39
N ASP A 278 6.09 -3.56 21.20
CA ASP A 278 7.14 -4.35 21.87
C ASP A 278 6.55 -5.31 22.92
N ALA A 279 5.47 -4.92 23.59
CA ALA A 279 4.72 -5.79 24.49
C ALA A 279 3.85 -6.84 23.77
N GLY A 280 3.68 -6.74 22.45
CA GLY A 280 2.81 -7.61 21.67
C GLY A 280 1.31 -7.41 21.94
N THR A 281 0.93 -6.22 22.44
CA THR A 281 -0.46 -5.85 22.78
C THR A 281 -1.07 -4.84 21.81
N MET A 282 -0.34 -4.48 20.75
CA MET A 282 -0.80 -3.51 19.75
C MET A 282 -2.11 -3.98 19.09
N GLY A 283 -3.05 -3.07 18.93
CA GLY A 283 -4.35 -3.33 18.34
C GLY A 283 -4.89 -2.14 17.55
N ARG A 284 -6.19 -2.15 17.30
CA ARG A 284 -6.87 -1.04 16.59
C ARG A 284 -6.77 0.31 17.32
N PRO A 285 -6.85 0.39 18.67
CA PRO A 285 -6.72 1.67 19.36
C PRO A 285 -5.41 2.40 19.05
N GLU A 286 -4.29 1.67 18.93
CA GLU A 286 -2.99 2.25 18.60
C GLU A 286 -2.91 2.70 17.14
N LEU A 287 -3.57 1.98 16.22
CA LEU A 287 -3.63 2.34 14.80
C LEU A 287 -4.61 3.48 14.52
N ASP A 288 -5.77 3.49 15.17
CA ASP A 288 -6.86 4.44 14.91
C ASP A 288 -6.76 5.70 15.76
N GLY A 289 -6.01 5.65 16.88
CA GLY A 289 -5.88 6.75 17.84
C GLY A 289 -4.82 7.79 17.48
N ILE A 290 -4.47 7.95 16.20
CA ILE A 290 -3.43 8.90 15.78
C ILE A 290 -3.72 10.33 16.22
N GLN A 291 -2.65 11.04 16.58
CA GLN A 291 -2.64 12.45 17.00
C GLN A 291 -1.77 13.25 16.03
N SER A 292 -2.24 13.44 14.81
CA SER A 292 -1.52 14.17 13.76
C SER A 292 -2.17 15.53 13.50
N HIS A 293 -1.42 16.48 12.91
CA HIS A 293 -1.93 17.81 12.60
C HIS A 293 -2.94 17.78 11.45
N CYS A 294 -2.57 17.21 10.31
CA CYS A 294 -3.39 17.26 9.09
C CYS A 294 -3.53 15.90 8.38
N LEU A 295 -2.54 15.02 8.44
CA LEU A 295 -2.60 13.70 7.84
C LEU A 295 -3.40 12.72 8.71
N ARG A 296 -4.03 11.73 8.09
CA ARG A 296 -4.97 10.82 8.76
C ARG A 296 -4.60 9.36 8.52
N ASN A 297 -3.40 8.98 8.98
CA ASN A 297 -2.87 7.62 8.84
C ASN A 297 -2.67 7.27 7.36
N ILE A 298 -1.69 7.93 6.73
CA ILE A 298 -1.41 7.73 5.30
C ILE A 298 -0.98 6.29 5.04
N SER A 299 -1.50 5.70 3.95
CA SER A 299 -1.41 4.26 3.70
C SER A 299 -0.96 3.89 2.28
N SER A 300 -1.10 4.78 1.31
CA SER A 300 -0.75 4.50 -0.08
C SER A 300 -0.18 5.75 -0.75
N ILE A 301 0.53 5.55 -1.86
CA ILE A 301 1.09 6.62 -2.68
C ILE A 301 0.92 6.33 -4.16
N ALA A 302 0.44 7.33 -4.92
CA ALA A 302 0.49 7.34 -6.37
C ALA A 302 1.15 8.64 -6.86
N PHE A 303 1.87 8.55 -7.97
CA PHE A 303 2.41 9.72 -8.66
C PHE A 303 1.43 10.16 -9.75
N ALA A 304 1.00 11.42 -9.68
CA ALA A 304 -0.01 12.02 -10.52
C ALA A 304 0.50 13.27 -11.28
N GLY A 305 -0.39 13.84 -12.10
CA GLY A 305 -0.14 15.00 -12.93
C GLY A 305 0.62 14.64 -14.22
N PRO A 306 0.67 15.54 -15.20
CA PRO A 306 1.19 15.26 -16.54
C PRO A 306 2.66 14.84 -16.56
N HIS A 307 3.42 15.23 -15.53
CA HIS A 307 4.83 14.88 -15.37
C HIS A 307 5.08 13.89 -14.25
N ARG A 308 4.02 13.36 -13.62
CA ARG A 308 4.11 12.45 -12.45
C ARG A 308 4.98 13.02 -11.31
N ARG A 309 4.92 14.34 -11.10
CA ARG A 309 5.65 15.06 -10.04
C ARG A 309 4.73 15.54 -8.91
N SER A 310 3.56 14.99 -8.78
CA SER A 310 2.66 15.20 -7.65
C SER A 310 2.40 13.85 -6.97
N ALA A 311 2.79 13.70 -5.72
CA ALA A 311 2.36 12.54 -4.93
C ALA A 311 0.92 12.75 -4.47
N VAL A 312 0.13 11.70 -4.55
CA VAL A 312 -1.22 11.60 -3.97
C VAL A 312 -1.18 10.50 -2.93
N LEU A 313 -1.56 10.82 -1.70
CA LEU A 313 -1.49 9.91 -0.56
C LEU A 313 -2.90 9.46 -0.16
N GLY A 314 -3.11 8.15 -0.14
CA GLY A 314 -4.27 7.51 0.47
C GLY A 314 -4.17 7.52 1.99
N CYS A 315 -5.29 7.25 2.68
CA CYS A 315 -5.29 7.22 4.14
C CYS A 315 -6.37 6.31 4.73
N LEU A 316 -6.15 5.87 5.96
CA LEU A 316 -7.07 4.97 6.67
C LEU A 316 -8.23 5.70 7.36
N LEU A 317 -8.02 6.93 7.81
CA LEU A 317 -8.91 7.62 8.76
C LEU A 317 -9.45 8.96 8.24
N GLY A 318 -9.06 9.36 7.02
CA GLY A 318 -9.51 10.59 6.40
C GLY A 318 -10.66 10.39 5.41
N ASP A 319 -11.19 11.51 4.95
CA ASP A 319 -12.27 11.59 3.96
C ASP A 319 -11.84 12.25 2.63
N ARG A 320 -10.52 12.48 2.47
CA ARG A 320 -9.88 13.09 1.29
C ARG A 320 -8.45 12.62 1.16
N LEU A 321 -7.86 12.80 -0.02
CA LEU A 321 -6.49 12.45 -0.33
C LEU A 321 -5.58 13.68 -0.14
N ALA A 322 -4.41 13.48 0.45
CA ALA A 322 -3.40 14.54 0.53
C ALA A 322 -2.54 14.53 -0.74
N THR A 323 -2.11 15.72 -1.21
CA THR A 323 -1.23 15.87 -2.36
C THR A 323 -0.07 16.80 -2.05
N LEU A 324 1.10 16.50 -2.61
CA LEU A 324 2.29 17.36 -2.52
C LEU A 324 3.15 17.26 -3.77
N ASP A 325 3.89 18.33 -4.06
CA ASP A 325 4.81 18.34 -5.19
C ASP A 325 6.10 17.56 -4.85
N MET A 326 6.58 16.78 -5.81
CA MET A 326 7.73 15.89 -5.65
C MET A 326 8.91 16.38 -6.48
N PRO A 327 10.14 16.20 -5.95
CA PRO A 327 11.35 16.66 -6.65
C PRO A 327 11.68 15.80 -7.87
N VAL A 328 11.14 14.58 -7.93
CA VAL A 328 11.37 13.57 -8.96
C VAL A 328 10.05 13.08 -9.53
N ALA A 329 10.05 12.66 -10.77
CA ALA A 329 8.88 12.01 -11.38
C ALA A 329 8.72 10.57 -10.87
N GLY A 330 7.50 10.17 -10.59
CA GLY A 330 7.20 8.75 -10.32
C GLY A 330 7.30 7.88 -11.56
N LEU A 331 7.53 6.59 -11.34
CA LEU A 331 7.42 5.58 -12.40
C LEU A 331 5.97 5.52 -12.90
N ALA A 332 5.79 5.43 -14.22
CA ALA A 332 4.45 5.25 -14.77
C ALA A 332 3.92 3.86 -14.42
N PRO A 333 2.76 3.75 -13.75
CA PRO A 333 2.16 2.44 -13.48
C PRO A 333 1.64 1.80 -14.79
N THR A 334 1.39 0.49 -14.76
CA THR A 334 0.86 -0.26 -15.91
C THR A 334 -0.43 0.37 -16.45
N HIS A 335 -1.28 0.86 -15.56
CA HIS A 335 -2.56 1.48 -15.90
C HIS A 335 -2.46 2.97 -16.29
N TRP A 336 -1.27 3.54 -16.45
CA TRP A 336 -1.11 4.98 -16.69
C TRP A 336 -1.94 5.52 -17.86
N ASN A 337 -2.07 4.72 -18.93
CA ASN A 337 -2.82 5.08 -20.13
C ASN A 337 -4.18 4.38 -20.25
N PHE A 338 -4.72 3.81 -19.17
CA PHE A 338 -6.04 3.17 -19.17
C PHE A 338 -7.15 4.24 -19.00
N PRO A 339 -8.35 3.95 -19.50
CA PRO A 339 -9.47 4.90 -19.45
C PRO A 339 -10.05 5.11 -18.05
#